data_56e3939a470cb7edee088eb2f2d4b856
#
_entry.id   56e3939a470cb7edee088eb2f2d4b856
#
_cell.length_a   1.000
_cell.length_b   1.000
_cell.length_c   1.000
_cell.angle_alpha   90.00
_cell.angle_beta   90.00
_cell.angle_gamma   90.00
#
_symmetry.space_group_name_H-M   'P 1'
#
loop_
_entity.id
_entity.type
_entity.pdbx_description
1 polymer ?
#
loop_
_entity_poly.entity_id
_entity_poly.type
_entity_poly.pdbx_seq_one_letter_code
_entity_poly.pdbx_strand_id
1 'polypeptide(L)'
;MPWRAHGVTMAEDAEPVYYVVSDLHIGGDEQLEHVDFLEEFLSFLERLERTDEDAELVINGDAFGLWELTGLEGLEKFDALVERYPALFEQFRRTGENVRITLLPGNHDHELAAYDAYVDRFAAYNVDLVQEPSITRPVGERTIWFEHGHQRDPNNRFEDFGNPYEKPLGYHYSTLVTSHAGQVSHRGRRNWLKDIQAVTPTERVPVWFVSKYFYNEMHPLLRYGAVPFLLLFNLSVLVAILVGLDLVGVWSAPTETIRGAFGRLGPPGTLLYVLLAVNVAVAGLLVLVWIPIRFVLQDFKRTLDRFELVETEFTADPTKPYLAAAREVVDERPETAVFCYGHTHRPGVDELDGTLVVNTGTWLKRFHRRPVIAGLLPPIFHPTFGLSVVRIGVDSADVVVEYETIEKPDPAKAELTLTERLLTVGRVPNPDVPERSVVPAEREADGSAGE
;
A
#
# COMPACT_ATOMS: atom_id res chain seq x y z
N MET A 1 -4.88 -36.83 -4.67
CA MET A 1 -6.17 -37.54 -4.40
C MET A 1 -7.22 -36.45 -4.19
N PRO A 2 -8.39 -36.49 -4.80
CA PRO A 2 -9.40 -35.48 -4.58
C PRO A 2 -9.91 -35.53 -3.15
N TRP A 3 -9.99 -34.38 -2.51
CA TRP A 3 -10.57 -34.14 -1.20
C TRP A 3 -11.96 -34.79 -1.11
N ARG A 4 -12.20 -35.63 -0.12
CA ARG A 4 -13.54 -36.15 0.20
C ARG A 4 -14.00 -35.50 1.48
N ALA A 5 -14.97 -34.60 1.38
CA ALA A 5 -15.71 -34.08 2.51
C ALA A 5 -16.32 -35.26 3.32
N HIS A 6 -16.08 -35.27 4.61
CA HIS A 6 -16.76 -36.18 5.52
C HIS A 6 -18.13 -35.56 5.87
N GLY A 7 -19.15 -36.04 5.19
CA GLY A 7 -20.48 -36.23 5.76
C GLY A 7 -21.30 -35.01 6.18
N VAL A 8 -21.17 -33.85 5.52
CA VAL A 8 -22.21 -32.80 5.56
C VAL A 8 -23.10 -33.05 4.35
N THR A 9 -24.37 -33.36 4.56
CA THR A 9 -25.42 -33.31 3.52
C THR A 9 -25.60 -31.86 3.16
N MET A 10 -24.86 -31.41 2.15
CA MET A 10 -25.02 -30.11 1.53
C MET A 10 -26.44 -29.99 0.94
N ALA A 11 -27.08 -28.85 1.10
CA ALA A 11 -28.24 -28.52 0.32
C ALA A 11 -27.81 -28.51 -1.16
N GLU A 12 -28.40 -29.34 -2.00
CA GLU A 12 -28.02 -29.55 -3.41
C GLU A 12 -28.18 -28.29 -4.29
N ASP A 13 -28.58 -27.13 -3.73
CA ASP A 13 -28.93 -25.89 -4.44
C ASP A 13 -28.28 -24.61 -3.83
N ALA A 14 -27.30 -24.71 -2.93
CA ALA A 14 -26.68 -23.52 -2.38
C ALA A 14 -25.59 -22.99 -3.33
N GLU A 15 -25.74 -21.74 -3.81
CA GLU A 15 -24.73 -21.05 -4.60
C GLU A 15 -23.50 -20.74 -3.74
N PRO A 16 -22.27 -21.01 -4.22
CA PRO A 16 -21.06 -20.78 -3.44
C PRO A 16 -20.83 -19.29 -3.17
N VAL A 17 -20.36 -19.00 -1.95
CA VAL A 17 -19.96 -17.65 -1.52
C VAL A 17 -18.46 -17.57 -1.33
N TYR A 18 -17.84 -16.56 -1.88
CA TYR A 18 -16.40 -16.36 -1.80
C TYR A 18 -16.07 -15.18 -0.89
N TYR A 19 -15.28 -15.44 0.14
CA TYR A 19 -14.65 -14.42 0.96
C TYR A 19 -13.21 -14.23 0.51
N VAL A 20 -12.83 -12.99 0.18
CA VAL A 20 -11.53 -12.69 -0.42
C VAL A 20 -10.77 -11.70 0.43
N VAL A 21 -9.55 -12.02 0.75
CA VAL A 21 -8.57 -11.15 1.40
C VAL A 21 -7.24 -11.23 0.66
N SER A 22 -6.41 -10.21 0.75
CA SER A 22 -5.03 -10.22 0.24
C SER A 22 -4.12 -9.33 1.07
N ASP A 23 -2.84 -9.32 0.75
CA ASP A 23 -1.87 -8.36 1.27
C ASP A 23 -1.86 -8.28 2.80
N LEU A 24 -1.79 -9.47 3.44
CA LEU A 24 -1.68 -9.63 4.88
C LEU A 24 -0.23 -9.43 5.35
N HIS A 25 0.75 -9.84 4.57
CA HIS A 25 2.19 -9.75 4.84
C HIS A 25 2.57 -10.22 6.25
N ILE A 26 1.96 -11.30 6.73
CA ILE A 26 2.22 -11.85 8.06
C ILE A 26 3.69 -12.27 8.16
N GLY A 27 4.39 -11.76 9.17
CA GLY A 27 5.81 -12.01 9.38
C GLY A 27 6.76 -11.06 8.65
N GLY A 28 6.23 -10.14 7.80
CA GLY A 28 7.02 -9.19 7.05
C GLY A 28 7.63 -8.08 7.90
N ASP A 29 6.82 -7.46 8.75
CA ASP A 29 7.28 -6.40 9.65
C ASP A 29 8.05 -6.97 10.84
N GLU A 30 9.05 -6.23 11.32
CA GLU A 30 9.83 -6.58 12.52
C GLU A 30 10.28 -8.06 12.60
N GLN A 31 10.43 -8.71 11.45
CA GLN A 31 10.95 -10.08 11.39
C GLN A 31 10.20 -11.04 12.32
N LEU A 32 8.91 -11.25 12.11
CA LEU A 32 8.01 -12.09 12.91
C LEU A 32 7.56 -11.50 14.26
N GLU A 33 7.97 -10.31 14.64
CA GLU A 33 7.67 -9.83 15.99
C GLU A 33 6.26 -9.25 16.13
N HIS A 34 5.69 -8.66 15.04
CA HIS A 34 4.49 -7.86 15.15
C HIS A 34 3.53 -8.00 13.97
N VAL A 35 2.25 -8.26 14.28
CA VAL A 35 1.13 -8.19 13.32
C VAL A 35 0.00 -7.42 13.97
N ASP A 36 -0.21 -6.18 13.52
CA ASP A 36 -1.14 -5.24 14.16
C ASP A 36 -2.62 -5.70 14.12
N PHE A 37 -3.00 -6.54 13.16
CA PHE A 37 -4.39 -6.95 12.88
C PHE A 37 -4.67 -8.43 13.20
N LEU A 38 -3.75 -9.13 13.86
CA LEU A 38 -3.88 -10.59 14.07
C LEU A 38 -5.16 -10.98 14.81
N GLU A 39 -5.56 -10.20 15.82
CA GLU A 39 -6.76 -10.48 16.61
C GLU A 39 -8.04 -10.37 15.75
N GLU A 40 -8.11 -9.35 14.89
CA GLU A 40 -9.23 -9.14 13.98
C GLU A 40 -9.29 -10.25 12.91
N PHE A 41 -8.12 -10.68 12.41
CA PHE A 41 -8.06 -11.76 11.43
C PHE A 41 -8.47 -13.10 12.03
N LEU A 42 -8.03 -13.42 13.25
CA LEU A 42 -8.47 -14.61 13.97
C LEU A 42 -10.00 -14.58 14.20
N SER A 43 -10.54 -13.43 14.61
CA SER A 43 -11.99 -13.27 14.82
C SER A 43 -12.77 -13.44 13.49
N PHE A 44 -12.22 -12.98 12.37
CA PHE A 44 -12.81 -13.21 11.05
C PHE A 44 -12.81 -14.70 10.68
N LEU A 45 -11.69 -15.40 10.86
CA LEU A 45 -11.60 -16.85 10.63
C LEU A 45 -12.55 -17.65 11.52
N GLU A 46 -12.68 -17.26 12.82
CA GLU A 46 -13.64 -17.89 13.73
C GLU A 46 -15.10 -17.66 13.32
N ARG A 47 -15.41 -16.55 12.68
CA ARG A 47 -16.73 -16.29 12.08
C ARG A 47 -16.98 -17.23 10.91
N LEU A 48 -15.99 -17.42 10.01
CA LEU A 48 -16.08 -18.36 8.91
C LEU A 48 -16.18 -19.82 9.37
N GLU A 49 -15.46 -20.20 10.42
CA GLU A 49 -15.56 -21.55 11.03
C GLU A 49 -17.02 -21.92 11.41
N ARG A 50 -17.84 -20.90 11.73
CA ARG A 50 -19.22 -21.06 12.19
C ARG A 50 -20.29 -20.74 11.14
N THR A 51 -19.88 -20.44 9.92
CA THR A 51 -20.86 -20.13 8.86
C THR A 51 -21.64 -21.37 8.41
N ASP A 52 -22.88 -21.18 8.09
CA ASP A 52 -23.74 -22.21 7.45
C ASP A 52 -23.74 -22.05 5.92
N GLU A 53 -23.02 -21.07 5.35
CA GLU A 53 -22.91 -20.84 3.92
C GLU A 53 -21.96 -21.88 3.28
N ASP A 54 -22.22 -22.25 2.02
CA ASP A 54 -21.23 -22.96 1.20
C ASP A 54 -20.14 -21.96 0.78
N ALA A 55 -19.13 -21.82 1.63
CA ALA A 55 -18.16 -20.74 1.53
C ALA A 55 -16.76 -21.23 1.16
N GLU A 56 -16.04 -20.41 0.39
CA GLU A 56 -14.60 -20.52 0.16
C GLU A 56 -13.91 -19.22 0.59
N LEU A 57 -12.85 -19.34 1.42
CA LEU A 57 -11.95 -18.24 1.68
C LEU A 57 -10.82 -18.26 0.66
N VAL A 58 -10.69 -17.21 -0.14
CA VAL A 58 -9.58 -17.01 -1.07
C VAL A 58 -8.61 -15.98 -0.49
N ILE A 59 -7.41 -16.42 -0.15
CA ILE A 59 -6.29 -15.53 0.21
C ILE A 59 -5.52 -15.24 -1.07
N ASN A 60 -5.78 -14.08 -1.65
CA ASN A 60 -5.38 -13.73 -3.02
C ASN A 60 -3.97 -13.11 -3.08
N GLY A 61 -2.98 -13.81 -2.57
CA GLY A 61 -1.57 -13.45 -2.58
C GLY A 61 -1.11 -12.56 -1.43
N ASP A 62 0.20 -12.55 -1.23
CA ASP A 62 0.89 -11.79 -0.18
C ASP A 62 0.31 -12.05 1.22
N ALA A 63 0.01 -13.34 1.51
CA ALA A 63 -0.38 -13.77 2.85
C ALA A 63 0.76 -13.59 3.83
N PHE A 64 1.99 -13.84 3.37
CA PHE A 64 3.19 -13.85 4.20
C PHE A 64 4.30 -12.98 3.62
N GLY A 65 5.02 -12.27 4.49
CA GLY A 65 6.19 -11.47 4.12
C GLY A 65 7.47 -12.32 4.05
N LEU A 66 7.53 -13.32 3.15
CA LEU A 66 8.68 -14.21 3.07
C LEU A 66 9.95 -13.54 2.54
N TRP A 67 9.82 -12.48 1.74
CA TRP A 67 10.98 -11.71 1.28
C TRP A 67 11.71 -11.02 2.44
N GLU A 68 10.98 -10.60 3.45
CA GLU A 68 11.50 -9.88 4.61
C GLU A 68 12.22 -10.81 5.59
N LEU A 69 11.96 -12.12 5.55
CA LEU A 69 12.61 -13.11 6.39
C LEU A 69 14.01 -13.49 5.86
N THR A 70 14.91 -12.51 5.79
CA THR A 70 16.23 -12.64 5.16
C THR A 70 17.22 -13.51 5.92
N GLY A 71 16.94 -13.83 7.18
CA GLY A 71 17.77 -14.70 8.02
C GLY A 71 17.43 -16.18 7.96
N LEU A 72 16.39 -16.56 7.20
CA LEU A 72 15.86 -17.92 7.07
C LEU A 72 15.79 -18.32 5.61
N GLU A 73 15.85 -19.62 5.31
CA GLU A 73 15.80 -20.15 3.95
C GLU A 73 14.74 -21.24 3.81
N GLY A 74 14.02 -21.23 2.69
CA GLY A 74 13.08 -22.27 2.31
C GLY A 74 12.05 -22.58 3.39
N LEU A 75 11.85 -23.85 3.71
CA LEU A 75 10.87 -24.30 4.69
C LEU A 75 11.12 -23.82 6.12
N GLU A 76 12.34 -23.37 6.46
CA GLU A 76 12.62 -22.77 7.77
C GLU A 76 11.75 -21.52 8.00
N LYS A 77 11.44 -20.78 6.95
CA LYS A 77 10.52 -19.61 7.02
C LYS A 77 9.12 -20.05 7.44
N PHE A 78 8.61 -21.13 6.84
CA PHE A 78 7.30 -21.69 7.21
C PHE A 78 7.28 -22.19 8.66
N ASP A 79 8.30 -22.95 9.06
CA ASP A 79 8.39 -23.47 10.43
C ASP A 79 8.46 -22.33 11.45
N ALA A 80 9.19 -21.24 11.15
CA ALA A 80 9.25 -20.04 11.99
C ALA A 80 7.91 -19.29 12.05
N LEU A 81 7.15 -19.22 10.95
CA LEU A 81 5.80 -18.64 10.95
C LEU A 81 4.86 -19.45 11.84
N VAL A 82 4.88 -20.79 11.74
CA VAL A 82 4.06 -21.69 12.58
C VAL A 82 4.44 -21.56 14.05
N GLU A 83 5.73 -21.51 14.37
CA GLU A 83 6.21 -21.35 15.75
C GLU A 83 5.77 -19.99 16.33
N ARG A 84 5.84 -18.94 15.52
CA ARG A 84 5.52 -17.57 15.97
C ARG A 84 4.03 -17.31 16.07
N TYR A 85 3.23 -17.86 15.15
CA TYR A 85 1.79 -17.64 15.06
C TYR A 85 0.97 -18.93 15.19
N PRO A 86 1.17 -19.74 16.23
CA PRO A 86 0.52 -21.05 16.35
C PRO A 86 -1.02 -20.94 16.40
N ALA A 87 -1.54 -19.85 16.96
CA ALA A 87 -2.98 -19.60 17.00
C ALA A 87 -3.58 -19.38 15.61
N LEU A 88 -2.84 -18.75 14.69
CA LEU A 88 -3.28 -18.55 13.32
C LEU A 88 -3.37 -19.88 12.56
N PHE A 89 -2.31 -20.68 12.61
CA PHE A 89 -2.28 -21.96 11.90
C PHE A 89 -3.29 -22.96 12.47
N GLU A 90 -3.48 -22.96 13.79
CA GLU A 90 -4.55 -23.76 14.42
C GLU A 90 -5.94 -23.25 14.02
N GLN A 91 -6.12 -21.93 13.87
CA GLN A 91 -7.38 -21.39 13.39
C GLN A 91 -7.63 -21.72 11.91
N PHE A 92 -6.60 -21.68 11.05
CA PHE A 92 -6.72 -22.19 9.67
C PHE A 92 -7.19 -23.65 9.66
N ARG A 93 -6.57 -24.50 10.47
CA ARG A 93 -6.94 -25.92 10.56
C ARG A 93 -8.41 -26.10 10.93
N ARG A 94 -8.91 -25.36 11.93
CA ARG A 94 -10.31 -25.43 12.37
C ARG A 94 -11.27 -24.88 11.32
N THR A 95 -10.98 -23.68 10.81
CA THR A 95 -11.82 -23.04 9.78
C THR A 95 -11.90 -23.92 8.53
N GLY A 96 -10.76 -24.53 8.14
CA GLY A 96 -10.68 -25.40 6.97
C GLY A 96 -11.40 -26.76 7.13
N GLU A 97 -11.96 -27.06 8.31
CA GLU A 97 -12.87 -28.20 8.51
C GLU A 97 -14.28 -27.92 7.94
N ASN A 98 -14.65 -26.63 7.87
CA ASN A 98 -16.00 -26.19 7.43
C ASN A 98 -15.96 -25.38 6.13
N VAL A 99 -14.95 -24.55 5.93
CA VAL A 99 -14.80 -23.63 4.80
C VAL A 99 -13.54 -23.99 4.01
N ARG A 100 -13.64 -24.12 2.71
CA ARG A 100 -12.43 -24.29 1.88
C ARG A 100 -11.56 -23.05 1.98
N ILE A 101 -10.26 -23.21 2.28
CA ILE A 101 -9.29 -22.13 2.30
C ILE A 101 -8.35 -22.33 1.12
N THR A 102 -8.38 -21.41 0.15
CA THR A 102 -7.47 -21.41 -1.01
C THR A 102 -6.47 -20.26 -0.85
N LEU A 103 -5.19 -20.58 -0.95
CA LEU A 103 -4.10 -19.62 -0.90
C LEU A 103 -3.43 -19.54 -2.27
N LEU A 104 -3.36 -18.34 -2.84
CA LEU A 104 -2.56 -18.03 -4.03
C LEU A 104 -1.27 -17.33 -3.60
N PRO A 105 -0.12 -17.60 -4.24
CA PRO A 105 1.09 -16.83 -4.05
C PRO A 105 0.99 -15.42 -4.63
N GLY A 106 1.47 -14.42 -3.88
CA GLY A 106 1.74 -13.09 -4.38
C GLY A 106 3.22 -12.92 -4.75
N ASN A 107 3.71 -11.67 -4.75
CA ASN A 107 5.14 -11.44 -4.97
C ASN A 107 5.97 -11.61 -3.69
N HIS A 108 5.51 -11.15 -2.53
CA HIS A 108 6.25 -11.28 -1.26
C HIS A 108 6.34 -12.72 -0.77
N ASP A 109 5.42 -13.56 -1.13
CA ASP A 109 5.42 -14.99 -0.83
C ASP A 109 5.53 -15.88 -2.08
N HIS A 110 6.09 -15.37 -3.18
CA HIS A 110 6.30 -16.10 -4.44
C HIS A 110 7.07 -17.44 -4.27
N GLU A 111 7.88 -17.54 -3.22
CA GLU A 111 8.56 -18.79 -2.88
C GLU A 111 7.58 -19.95 -2.69
N LEU A 112 6.34 -19.69 -2.28
CA LEU A 112 5.27 -20.68 -2.16
C LEU A 112 4.89 -21.32 -3.51
N ALA A 113 5.08 -20.60 -4.63
CA ALA A 113 4.85 -21.11 -5.98
C ALA A 113 5.98 -22.04 -6.47
N ALA A 114 7.15 -21.96 -5.86
CA ALA A 114 8.37 -22.57 -6.37
C ALA A 114 8.62 -24.02 -5.87
N TYR A 115 8.05 -24.40 -4.73
CA TYR A 115 8.38 -25.67 -4.09
C TYR A 115 7.13 -26.42 -3.64
N ASP A 116 6.92 -27.63 -4.17
CA ASP A 116 5.80 -28.53 -3.82
C ASP A 116 5.71 -28.83 -2.31
N ALA A 117 6.85 -28.79 -1.61
CA ALA A 117 6.90 -29.04 -0.18
C ALA A 117 6.03 -28.08 0.65
N TYR A 118 5.77 -26.87 0.17
CA TYR A 118 4.84 -25.94 0.82
C TYR A 118 3.39 -26.42 0.74
N VAL A 119 3.00 -27.08 -0.37
CA VAL A 119 1.64 -27.62 -0.53
C VAL A 119 1.33 -28.62 0.59
N ASP A 120 2.25 -29.55 0.85
CA ASP A 120 2.09 -30.53 1.94
C ASP A 120 2.05 -29.86 3.32
N ARG A 121 2.84 -28.80 3.52
CA ARG A 121 2.89 -28.08 4.80
C ARG A 121 1.59 -27.32 5.07
N PHE A 122 1.03 -26.63 4.08
CA PHE A 122 -0.24 -25.92 4.21
C PHE A 122 -1.43 -26.87 4.31
N ALA A 123 -1.40 -28.01 3.60
CA ALA A 123 -2.44 -29.03 3.69
C ALA A 123 -2.61 -29.59 5.11
N ALA A 124 -1.53 -29.63 5.93
CA ALA A 124 -1.61 -30.02 7.34
C ALA A 124 -2.49 -29.08 8.20
N TYR A 125 -2.75 -27.86 7.70
CA TYR A 125 -3.60 -26.85 8.32
C TYR A 125 -4.91 -26.60 7.56
N ASN A 126 -5.31 -27.54 6.68
CA ASN A 126 -6.50 -27.45 5.84
C ASN A 126 -6.50 -26.23 4.90
N VAL A 127 -5.32 -25.79 4.47
CA VAL A 127 -5.15 -24.73 3.47
C VAL A 127 -4.70 -25.35 2.15
N ASP A 128 -5.44 -25.07 1.09
CA ASP A 128 -5.16 -25.53 -0.28
C ASP A 128 -4.26 -24.47 -0.97
N LEU A 129 -2.95 -24.68 -0.94
CA LEU A 129 -2.01 -23.82 -1.67
C LEU A 129 -2.04 -24.15 -3.15
N VAL A 130 -2.49 -23.20 -3.97
CA VAL A 130 -2.55 -23.31 -5.42
C VAL A 130 -1.37 -22.57 -6.05
N GLN A 131 -0.42 -23.34 -6.61
CA GLN A 131 0.82 -22.83 -7.20
C GLN A 131 0.61 -22.36 -8.65
N GLU A 132 -0.41 -21.54 -8.87
CA GLU A 132 -0.78 -20.98 -10.17
C GLU A 132 -0.83 -19.44 -10.09
N PRO A 133 -0.56 -18.71 -11.19
CA PRO A 133 -0.58 -17.25 -11.20
C PRO A 133 -1.99 -16.68 -11.08
N SER A 134 -3.01 -17.48 -11.37
CA SER A 134 -4.42 -17.09 -11.31
C SER A 134 -5.33 -18.32 -11.22
N ILE A 135 -6.53 -18.13 -10.68
CA ILE A 135 -7.58 -19.16 -10.66
C ILE A 135 -8.91 -18.58 -11.09
N THR A 136 -9.82 -19.47 -11.52
CA THR A 136 -11.20 -19.12 -11.85
C THR A 136 -12.15 -19.87 -10.94
N ARG A 137 -13.24 -19.23 -10.52
CA ARG A 137 -14.32 -19.84 -9.74
C ARG A 137 -15.69 -19.54 -10.38
N PRO A 138 -16.64 -20.48 -10.35
CA PRO A 138 -18.01 -20.23 -10.80
C PRO A 138 -18.75 -19.31 -9.83
N VAL A 139 -19.64 -18.47 -10.32
CA VAL A 139 -20.57 -17.65 -9.53
C VAL A 139 -21.86 -17.47 -10.33
N GLY A 140 -22.93 -18.19 -9.96
CA GLY A 140 -24.10 -18.32 -10.80
C GLY A 140 -23.77 -18.89 -12.18
N GLU A 141 -24.24 -18.24 -13.24
CA GLU A 141 -23.91 -18.60 -14.62
C GLU A 141 -22.62 -18.00 -15.16
N ARG A 142 -21.91 -17.22 -14.32
CA ARG A 142 -20.69 -16.50 -14.66
C ARG A 142 -19.48 -17.00 -13.87
N THR A 143 -18.34 -16.32 -14.00
CA THR A 143 -17.10 -16.69 -13.33
C THR A 143 -16.44 -15.50 -12.66
N ILE A 144 -15.61 -15.79 -11.64
CA ILE A 144 -14.71 -14.87 -11.00
C ILE A 144 -13.29 -15.24 -11.42
N TRP A 145 -12.51 -14.27 -11.85
CA TRP A 145 -11.05 -14.38 -12.05
C TRP A 145 -10.33 -13.83 -10.86
N PHE A 146 -9.41 -14.59 -10.28
CA PHE A 146 -8.53 -14.18 -9.20
C PHE A 146 -7.09 -14.21 -9.67
N GLU A 147 -6.39 -13.12 -9.52
CA GLU A 147 -4.92 -13.02 -9.60
C GLU A 147 -4.43 -12.07 -8.53
N HIS A 148 -3.19 -12.23 -8.03
CA HIS A 148 -2.69 -11.30 -7.03
C HIS A 148 -2.51 -9.88 -7.61
N GLY A 149 -2.06 -9.76 -8.84
CA GLY A 149 -1.89 -8.49 -9.55
C GLY A 149 -0.44 -8.04 -9.73
N HIS A 150 0.53 -8.64 -9.05
CA HIS A 150 1.95 -8.34 -9.24
C HIS A 150 2.43 -8.57 -10.66
N GLN A 151 1.77 -9.46 -11.40
CA GLN A 151 2.03 -9.76 -12.81
C GLN A 151 1.91 -8.52 -13.71
N ARG A 152 1.16 -7.51 -13.26
CA ARG A 152 0.89 -6.25 -13.99
C ARG A 152 1.81 -5.11 -13.56
N ASP A 153 2.68 -5.35 -12.56
CA ASP A 153 3.66 -4.39 -12.06
C ASP A 153 5.06 -4.71 -12.58
N PRO A 154 5.67 -3.87 -13.43
CA PRO A 154 7.00 -4.10 -13.99
C PRO A 154 8.11 -4.31 -12.94
N ASN A 155 7.91 -3.76 -11.72
CA ASN A 155 8.91 -3.86 -10.64
C ASN A 155 8.76 -5.14 -9.80
N ASN A 156 7.60 -5.81 -9.87
CA ASN A 156 7.27 -6.96 -9.03
C ASN A 156 6.90 -8.23 -9.81
N ARG A 157 6.74 -8.12 -11.15
CA ARG A 157 6.40 -9.28 -11.98
C ARG A 157 7.54 -10.27 -12.08
N PHE A 158 7.18 -11.53 -12.20
CA PHE A 158 8.06 -12.63 -12.57
C PHE A 158 7.75 -13.02 -14.03
N GLU A 159 8.78 -13.21 -14.83
CA GLU A 159 8.62 -13.67 -16.22
C GLU A 159 8.34 -15.17 -16.27
N ASP A 160 8.94 -15.92 -15.33
CA ASP A 160 8.77 -17.36 -15.17
C ASP A 160 8.18 -17.64 -13.77
N PHE A 161 6.85 -17.73 -13.71
CA PHE A 161 6.12 -17.95 -12.45
C PHE A 161 6.54 -19.29 -11.82
N GLY A 162 6.86 -19.26 -10.52
CA GLY A 162 7.38 -20.41 -9.79
C GLY A 162 8.90 -20.59 -9.90
N ASN A 163 9.63 -19.73 -10.61
CA ASN A 163 11.08 -19.75 -10.63
C ASN A 163 11.69 -19.12 -9.36
N PRO A 164 12.31 -19.92 -8.46
CA PRO A 164 12.82 -19.39 -7.19
C PRO A 164 14.05 -18.50 -7.33
N TYR A 165 14.69 -18.50 -8.50
CA TYR A 165 15.91 -17.72 -8.75
C TYR A 165 15.62 -16.34 -9.35
N GLU A 166 14.43 -16.12 -9.86
CA GLU A 166 14.02 -14.83 -10.38
C GLU A 166 13.76 -13.85 -9.24
N LYS A 167 14.36 -12.68 -9.30
CA LYS A 167 14.31 -11.66 -8.26
C LYS A 167 13.99 -10.30 -8.88
N PRO A 168 12.71 -9.88 -8.90
CA PRO A 168 12.31 -8.58 -9.42
C PRO A 168 12.89 -7.44 -8.56
N LEU A 169 12.79 -6.21 -9.07
CA LEU A 169 13.33 -5.03 -8.37
C LEU A 169 12.74 -4.87 -6.96
N GLY A 170 11.44 -5.16 -6.80
CA GLY A 170 10.75 -5.12 -5.51
C GLY A 170 11.38 -6.03 -4.47
N TYR A 171 11.82 -7.24 -4.85
CA TYR A 171 12.54 -8.14 -3.96
C TYR A 171 13.80 -7.49 -3.36
N HIS A 172 14.63 -6.86 -4.21
CA HIS A 172 15.85 -6.22 -3.72
C HIS A 172 15.54 -5.04 -2.80
N TYR A 173 14.49 -4.30 -3.10
CA TYR A 173 14.04 -3.23 -2.23
C TYR A 173 13.56 -3.77 -0.87
N SER A 174 12.69 -4.77 -0.88
CA SER A 174 12.16 -5.38 0.35
C SER A 174 13.26 -5.99 1.22
N THR A 175 14.19 -6.72 0.63
CA THR A 175 15.26 -7.38 1.39
C THR A 175 16.33 -6.42 1.91
N LEU A 176 16.71 -5.41 1.13
CA LEU A 176 17.80 -4.49 1.48
C LEU A 176 17.34 -3.29 2.31
N VAL A 177 16.12 -2.81 2.12
CA VAL A 177 15.62 -1.58 2.75
C VAL A 177 14.58 -1.90 3.83
N THR A 178 13.44 -2.50 3.46
CA THR A 178 12.33 -2.68 4.42
C THR A 178 12.64 -3.70 5.49
N SER A 179 13.22 -4.84 5.11
CA SER A 179 13.63 -5.87 6.06
C SER A 179 14.67 -5.35 7.04
N HIS A 180 15.73 -4.69 6.53
CA HIS A 180 16.75 -4.13 7.41
C HIS A 180 16.19 -3.04 8.35
N ALA A 181 15.29 -2.19 7.85
CA ALA A 181 14.64 -1.18 8.67
C ALA A 181 13.76 -1.82 9.76
N GLY A 182 13.03 -2.90 9.43
CA GLY A 182 12.25 -3.68 10.40
C GLY A 182 13.14 -4.23 11.51
N GLN A 183 14.23 -4.91 11.17
CA GLN A 183 15.17 -5.49 12.14
C GLN A 183 15.76 -4.48 13.12
N VAL A 184 15.97 -3.24 12.71
CA VAL A 184 16.55 -2.17 13.57
C VAL A 184 15.49 -1.23 14.14
N SER A 185 14.22 -1.46 13.85
CA SER A 185 13.11 -0.55 14.20
C SER A 185 13.04 -0.24 15.71
N HIS A 186 13.30 -1.25 16.56
CA HIS A 186 13.32 -1.16 18.02
C HIS A 186 14.35 -0.11 18.56
N ARG A 187 15.35 0.29 17.75
CA ARG A 187 16.32 1.32 18.11
C ARG A 187 15.78 2.73 17.99
N GLY A 188 14.70 2.90 17.20
CA GLY A 188 14.02 4.18 17.02
C GLY A 188 13.04 4.48 18.16
N ARG A 189 12.79 5.77 18.41
CA ARG A 189 11.77 6.18 19.35
C ARG A 189 10.39 5.74 18.84
N ARG A 190 9.60 5.08 19.69
CA ARG A 190 8.27 4.58 19.35
C ARG A 190 8.24 3.53 18.24
N ASN A 191 9.37 2.93 17.93
CA ASN A 191 9.45 1.83 16.97
C ASN A 191 8.81 2.15 15.59
N TRP A 192 8.97 3.39 15.12
CA TRP A 192 8.27 3.89 13.94
C TRP A 192 8.71 3.25 12.62
N LEU A 193 9.94 2.71 12.56
CA LEU A 193 10.46 2.04 11.35
C LEU A 193 9.76 0.71 11.05
N LYS A 194 9.08 0.11 12.02
CA LYS A 194 8.33 -1.15 11.82
C LYS A 194 7.32 -1.06 10.68
N ASP A 195 6.72 0.12 10.52
CA ASP A 195 5.66 0.34 9.54
C ASP A 195 6.17 0.72 8.13
N ILE A 196 7.45 0.57 7.85
CA ILE A 196 8.03 1.02 6.56
C ILE A 196 7.41 0.27 5.37
N GLN A 197 7.11 -1.01 5.54
CA GLN A 197 6.47 -1.86 4.54
C GLN A 197 5.06 -1.39 4.18
N ALA A 198 4.36 -0.81 5.15
CA ALA A 198 3.00 -0.29 4.96
C ALA A 198 2.97 1.06 4.19
N VAL A 199 4.13 1.63 3.84
CA VAL A 199 4.21 2.91 3.12
C VAL A 199 4.07 2.68 1.61
N THR A 200 2.86 2.82 1.12
CA THR A 200 2.52 2.64 -0.29
C THR A 200 2.06 3.96 -0.93
N PRO A 201 2.49 4.28 -2.16
CA PRO A 201 3.52 3.62 -2.95
C PRO A 201 4.93 3.85 -2.37
N THR A 202 5.85 2.96 -2.73
CA THR A 202 7.23 2.90 -2.20
C THR A 202 8.02 4.19 -2.38
N GLU A 203 7.74 4.97 -3.43
CA GLU A 203 8.35 6.29 -3.69
C GLU A 203 8.05 7.32 -2.59
N ARG A 204 7.07 7.05 -1.73
CA ARG A 204 6.77 7.90 -0.57
C ARG A 204 7.68 7.63 0.63
N VAL A 205 8.39 6.51 0.65
CA VAL A 205 9.24 6.12 1.78
C VAL A 205 10.29 7.18 2.15
N PRO A 206 11.02 7.83 1.22
CA PRO A 206 11.95 8.89 1.58
C PRO A 206 11.28 10.08 2.29
N VAL A 207 10.11 10.49 1.82
CA VAL A 207 9.35 11.61 2.43
C VAL A 207 8.76 11.20 3.78
N TRP A 208 8.28 9.95 3.89
CA TRP A 208 7.79 9.38 5.15
C TRP A 208 8.93 9.29 6.18
N PHE A 209 10.12 8.84 5.77
CA PHE A 209 11.29 8.78 6.64
C PHE A 209 11.68 10.16 7.17
N VAL A 210 11.76 11.18 6.31
CA VAL A 210 12.04 12.56 6.71
C VAL A 210 10.98 13.08 7.69
N SER A 211 9.71 12.77 7.45
CA SER A 211 8.62 13.14 8.34
C SER A 211 8.77 12.50 9.73
N LYS A 212 8.93 11.18 9.77
CA LYS A 212 9.08 10.43 11.02
C LYS A 212 10.34 10.85 11.79
N TYR A 213 11.46 11.04 11.08
CA TYR A 213 12.66 11.61 11.71
C TYR A 213 12.38 12.97 12.34
N PHE A 214 11.73 13.88 11.61
CA PHE A 214 11.44 15.23 12.11
C PHE A 214 10.54 15.22 13.34
N TYR A 215 9.42 14.45 13.30
CA TYR A 215 8.44 14.46 14.39
C TYR A 215 8.78 13.54 15.56
N ASN A 216 9.49 12.43 15.34
CA ASN A 216 9.77 11.44 16.37
C ASN A 216 11.22 11.47 16.88
N GLU A 217 12.23 11.46 15.98
CA GLU A 217 13.64 11.29 16.38
C GLU A 217 14.37 12.60 16.65
N MET A 218 14.07 13.64 15.86
CA MET A 218 14.80 14.91 15.97
C MET A 218 14.72 15.49 17.38
N HIS A 219 15.87 15.89 17.92
CA HIS A 219 15.94 16.50 19.24
C HIS A 219 14.99 17.72 19.33
N PRO A 220 14.18 17.87 20.40
CA PRO A 220 13.17 18.93 20.51
C PRO A 220 13.72 20.34 20.29
N LEU A 221 14.92 20.65 20.80
CA LEU A 221 15.55 21.97 20.61
C LEU A 221 15.85 22.25 19.13
N LEU A 222 16.31 21.24 18.37
CA LEU A 222 16.56 21.37 16.95
C LEU A 222 15.24 21.52 16.17
N ARG A 223 14.23 20.74 16.54
CA ARG A 223 12.89 20.81 15.94
C ARG A 223 12.26 22.18 16.14
N TYR A 224 12.22 22.69 17.36
CA TYR A 224 11.64 24.00 17.65
C TYR A 224 12.51 25.16 17.13
N GLY A 225 13.82 24.97 16.96
CA GLY A 225 14.70 25.91 16.28
C GLY A 225 14.56 25.85 14.76
N ALA A 226 14.42 24.65 14.17
CA ALA A 226 14.28 24.47 12.73
C ALA A 226 12.97 25.02 12.17
N VAL A 227 11.86 24.97 12.92
CA VAL A 227 10.57 25.48 12.47
C VAL A 227 10.61 27.00 12.15
N PRO A 228 11.08 27.88 13.08
CA PRO A 228 11.25 29.29 12.76
C PRO A 228 12.22 29.52 11.60
N PHE A 229 13.30 28.73 11.52
CA PHE A 229 14.27 28.82 10.42
C PHE A 229 13.63 28.48 9.07
N LEU A 230 12.87 27.39 8.98
CA LEU A 230 12.17 26.98 7.75
C LEU A 230 11.11 27.99 7.33
N LEU A 231 10.37 28.56 8.29
CA LEU A 231 9.40 29.63 8.01
C LEU A 231 10.10 30.90 7.52
N LEU A 232 11.20 31.31 8.17
CA LEU A 232 12.01 32.44 7.74
C LEU A 232 12.67 32.19 6.39
N PHE A 233 13.09 30.98 6.08
CA PHE A 233 13.67 30.63 4.79
C PHE A 233 12.67 30.85 3.65
N ASN A 234 11.43 30.42 3.78
CA ASN A 234 10.39 30.68 2.76
C ASN A 234 10.09 32.17 2.61
N LEU A 235 10.04 32.92 3.73
CA LEU A 235 9.92 34.37 3.67
C LEU A 235 11.15 35.01 2.99
N SER A 236 12.34 34.45 3.23
CA SER A 236 13.59 34.93 2.61
C SER A 236 13.60 34.69 1.09
N VAL A 237 13.04 33.58 0.61
CA VAL A 237 12.87 33.33 -0.84
C VAL A 237 11.94 34.40 -1.45
N LEU A 238 10.81 34.70 -0.81
CA LEU A 238 9.93 35.77 -1.24
C LEU A 238 10.64 37.12 -1.31
N VAL A 239 11.38 37.45 -0.23
CA VAL A 239 12.19 38.72 -0.18
C VAL A 239 13.26 38.71 -1.26
N ALA A 240 13.94 37.58 -1.51
CA ALA A 240 14.93 37.46 -2.58
C ALA A 240 14.33 37.73 -3.97
N ILE A 241 13.12 37.23 -4.23
CA ILE A 241 12.38 37.53 -5.48
C ILE A 241 12.07 39.02 -5.58
N LEU A 242 11.57 39.62 -4.50
CA LEU A 242 11.27 41.06 -4.49
C LEU A 242 12.52 41.94 -4.71
N VAL A 243 13.63 41.58 -4.08
CA VAL A 243 14.94 42.24 -4.28
C VAL A 243 15.43 42.04 -5.71
N GLY A 244 15.27 40.83 -6.27
CA GLY A 244 15.61 40.58 -7.68
C GLY A 244 14.79 41.43 -8.64
N LEU A 245 13.50 41.60 -8.40
CA LEU A 245 12.61 42.49 -9.20
C LEU A 245 13.02 43.97 -9.09
N ASP A 246 13.49 44.38 -7.91
CA ASP A 246 14.04 45.73 -7.69
C ASP A 246 15.32 45.96 -8.51
N LEU A 247 16.24 44.99 -8.47
CA LEU A 247 17.52 45.05 -9.21
C LEU A 247 17.35 45.10 -10.73
N VAL A 248 16.30 44.49 -11.27
CA VAL A 248 15.99 44.55 -12.72
C VAL A 248 15.05 45.70 -13.08
N GLY A 249 14.76 46.57 -12.13
CA GLY A 249 13.98 47.81 -12.36
C GLY A 249 12.47 47.62 -12.56
N VAL A 250 11.93 46.40 -12.25
CA VAL A 250 10.49 46.09 -12.39
C VAL A 250 9.68 46.67 -11.23
N TRP A 251 10.29 46.79 -10.03
CA TRP A 251 9.63 47.36 -8.84
C TRP A 251 10.67 48.05 -7.94
N SER A 252 10.50 49.38 -7.78
CA SER A 252 11.38 50.18 -6.93
C SER A 252 10.88 50.26 -5.48
N ALA A 253 11.74 49.97 -4.51
CA ALA A 253 11.68 50.29 -3.07
C ALA A 253 11.35 49.21 -2.02
N PRO A 254 11.54 47.87 -2.22
CA PRO A 254 11.29 46.94 -1.12
C PRO A 254 12.40 46.92 -0.07
N THR A 255 13.68 47.12 -0.43
CA THR A 255 14.81 46.95 0.49
C THR A 255 14.86 47.97 1.62
N GLU A 256 14.62 49.28 1.32
CA GLU A 256 14.60 50.33 2.35
C GLU A 256 13.37 50.23 3.25
N THR A 257 12.23 49.85 2.68
CA THR A 257 10.98 49.64 3.43
C THR A 257 11.12 48.50 4.43
N ILE A 258 11.68 47.38 4.00
CA ILE A 258 11.93 46.20 4.84
C ILE A 258 12.91 46.57 5.97
N ARG A 259 14.05 47.21 5.66
CA ARG A 259 15.02 47.63 6.65
C ARG A 259 14.44 48.63 7.67
N GLY A 260 13.62 49.56 7.20
CA GLY A 260 12.91 50.54 8.06
C GLY A 260 11.88 49.87 8.98
N ALA A 261 11.15 48.87 8.50
CA ALA A 261 10.20 48.11 9.31
C ALA A 261 10.89 47.36 10.45
N PHE A 262 11.98 46.64 10.16
CA PHE A 262 12.76 45.96 11.17
C PHE A 262 13.47 46.90 12.14
N GLY A 263 13.95 48.06 11.66
CA GLY A 263 14.58 49.08 12.50
C GLY A 263 13.64 49.63 13.59
N ARG A 264 12.33 49.67 13.34
CA ARG A 264 11.33 50.08 14.34
C ARG A 264 11.20 49.15 15.54
N LEU A 265 11.65 47.91 15.40
CA LEU A 265 11.62 46.86 16.45
C LEU A 265 12.86 46.93 17.37
N GLY A 266 13.78 47.86 17.13
CA GLY A 266 15.02 47.99 17.93
C GLY A 266 15.99 46.78 17.79
N PRO A 267 16.77 46.43 18.85
CA PRO A 267 17.76 45.35 18.77
C PRO A 267 17.22 44.01 18.28
N PRO A 268 16.05 43.51 18.72
CA PRO A 268 15.41 42.31 18.16
C PRO A 268 15.15 42.39 16.67
N GLY A 269 14.72 43.55 16.19
CA GLY A 269 14.49 43.78 14.76
C GLY A 269 15.79 43.71 13.93
N THR A 270 16.89 44.27 14.46
CA THR A 270 18.19 44.18 13.80
C THR A 270 18.65 42.72 13.69
N LEU A 271 18.48 41.91 14.73
CA LEU A 271 18.80 40.48 14.71
C LEU A 271 17.95 39.73 13.63
N LEU A 272 16.65 39.98 13.59
CA LEU A 272 15.76 39.40 12.59
C LEU A 272 16.16 39.82 11.16
N TYR A 273 16.53 41.08 10.94
CA TYR A 273 17.00 41.55 9.64
C TYR A 273 18.29 40.84 9.20
N VAL A 274 19.26 40.65 10.12
CA VAL A 274 20.50 39.94 9.82
C VAL A 274 20.21 38.48 9.49
N LEU A 275 19.34 37.82 10.26
CA LEU A 275 18.90 36.45 9.98
C LEU A 275 18.22 36.35 8.61
N LEU A 276 17.36 37.29 8.27
CA LEU A 276 16.72 37.37 6.97
C LEU A 276 17.74 37.54 5.84
N ALA A 277 18.70 38.44 6.01
CA ALA A 277 19.74 38.70 5.01
C ALA A 277 20.66 37.46 4.78
N VAL A 278 21.03 36.75 5.85
CA VAL A 278 21.75 35.47 5.74
C VAL A 278 20.93 34.43 4.99
N ASN A 279 19.65 34.30 5.33
CA ASN A 279 18.77 33.35 4.63
C ASN A 279 18.59 33.70 3.16
N VAL A 280 18.48 34.99 2.79
CA VAL A 280 18.44 35.45 1.40
C VAL A 280 19.72 35.03 0.64
N ALA A 281 20.89 35.22 1.27
CA ALA A 281 22.16 34.81 0.68
C ALA A 281 22.23 33.27 0.49
N VAL A 282 21.78 32.49 1.49
CA VAL A 282 21.71 31.03 1.41
C VAL A 282 20.73 30.59 0.32
N ALA A 283 19.54 31.21 0.23
CA ALA A 283 18.56 30.92 -0.81
C ALA A 283 19.14 31.19 -2.21
N GLY A 284 19.84 32.35 -2.39
CA GLY A 284 20.53 32.65 -3.64
C GLY A 284 21.59 31.61 -4.01
N LEU A 285 22.39 31.18 -3.05
CA LEU A 285 23.39 30.12 -3.23
C LEU A 285 22.74 28.79 -3.64
N LEU A 286 21.65 28.41 -2.95
CA LEU A 286 20.92 27.18 -3.28
C LEU A 286 20.32 27.22 -4.67
N VAL A 287 19.77 28.33 -5.11
CA VAL A 287 19.28 28.52 -6.49
C VAL A 287 20.44 28.38 -7.48
N LEU A 288 21.57 29.00 -7.19
CA LEU A 288 22.78 28.91 -8.02
C LEU A 288 23.30 27.48 -8.17
N VAL A 289 23.27 26.70 -7.10
CA VAL A 289 23.65 25.27 -7.09
C VAL A 289 22.56 24.42 -7.74
N TRP A 290 21.28 24.74 -7.55
CA TRP A 290 20.17 23.97 -8.09
C TRP A 290 20.09 24.02 -9.64
N ILE A 291 20.45 25.14 -10.25
CA ILE A 291 20.46 25.30 -11.70
C ILE A 291 21.34 24.23 -12.38
N PRO A 292 22.66 24.12 -12.07
CA PRO A 292 23.49 23.07 -12.66
C PRO A 292 23.05 21.65 -12.29
N ILE A 293 22.58 21.42 -11.06
CA ILE A 293 22.05 20.13 -10.65
C ILE A 293 20.86 19.75 -11.54
N ARG A 294 19.93 20.68 -11.82
CA ARG A 294 18.81 20.41 -12.71
C ARG A 294 19.23 19.99 -14.12
N PHE A 295 20.27 20.62 -14.67
CA PHE A 295 20.83 20.24 -15.96
C PHE A 295 21.45 18.84 -15.92
N VAL A 296 22.21 18.53 -14.86
CA VAL A 296 22.79 17.19 -14.67
C VAL A 296 21.69 16.13 -14.54
N LEU A 297 20.65 16.39 -13.75
CA LEU A 297 19.51 15.46 -13.60
C LEU A 297 18.73 15.27 -14.91
N GLN A 298 18.56 16.34 -15.71
CA GLN A 298 17.91 16.22 -17.02
C GLN A 298 18.77 15.41 -18.00
N ASP A 299 20.08 15.63 -17.99
CA ASP A 299 21.01 14.88 -18.83
C ASP A 299 21.09 13.42 -18.41
N PHE A 300 21.14 13.17 -17.12
CA PHE A 300 21.09 11.82 -16.54
C PHE A 300 19.79 11.10 -16.92
N LYS A 301 18.63 11.78 -16.77
CA LYS A 301 17.34 11.22 -17.21
C LYS A 301 17.35 10.87 -18.69
N ARG A 302 17.78 11.80 -19.58
CA ARG A 302 17.91 11.53 -21.02
C ARG A 302 18.85 10.36 -21.34
N THR A 303 19.86 10.18 -20.51
CA THR A 303 20.81 9.07 -20.65
C THR A 303 20.14 7.75 -20.26
N LEU A 304 19.42 7.70 -19.14
CA LEU A 304 18.64 6.54 -18.73
C LEU A 304 17.57 6.17 -19.76
N ASP A 305 16.84 7.16 -20.28
CA ASP A 305 15.81 6.97 -21.32
C ASP A 305 16.43 6.38 -22.61
N ARG A 306 17.66 6.84 -22.98
CA ARG A 306 18.36 6.33 -24.17
C ARG A 306 18.83 4.89 -24.04
N PHE A 307 19.11 4.43 -22.83
CA PHE A 307 19.52 3.06 -22.53
C PHE A 307 18.35 2.16 -22.16
N GLU A 308 17.10 2.69 -22.24
CA GLU A 308 15.87 1.96 -21.83
C GLU A 308 15.95 1.39 -20.40
N LEU A 309 16.78 2.02 -19.54
CA LEU A 309 16.96 1.58 -18.15
C LEU A 309 15.82 2.00 -17.23
N VAL A 310 14.91 2.83 -17.70
CA VAL A 310 13.72 3.25 -16.96
C VAL A 310 12.54 3.22 -17.93
N GLU A 311 11.88 2.09 -18.03
CA GLU A 311 10.51 2.03 -18.52
C GLU A 311 9.60 2.62 -17.43
N THR A 312 9.65 3.92 -17.25
CA THR A 312 8.65 4.61 -16.42
C THR A 312 7.64 5.27 -17.34
N GLU A 313 6.69 4.51 -17.80
CA GLU A 313 5.35 5.06 -17.84
C GLU A 313 4.90 5.26 -16.39
N PHE A 314 5.20 6.41 -15.84
CA PHE A 314 4.51 6.92 -14.66
C PHE A 314 3.04 7.09 -15.08
N THR A 315 2.29 6.01 -15.01
CA THR A 315 0.85 6.08 -15.20
C THR A 315 0.31 6.95 -14.07
N ALA A 316 -0.22 8.10 -14.42
CA ALA A 316 -0.84 9.02 -13.48
C ALA A 316 -2.01 8.35 -12.72
N ASP A 317 -2.50 7.24 -13.25
CA ASP A 317 -3.55 6.40 -12.72
C ASP A 317 -3.02 4.98 -12.44
N PRO A 318 -2.89 4.60 -11.17
CA PRO A 318 -2.37 3.28 -10.78
C PRO A 318 -3.34 2.13 -11.08
N THR A 319 -4.60 2.40 -11.46
CA THR A 319 -5.59 1.36 -11.79
C THR A 319 -5.53 0.94 -13.25
N LYS A 320 -4.96 1.77 -14.14
CA LYS A 320 -4.90 1.49 -15.59
C LYS A 320 -4.33 0.13 -15.99
N PRO A 321 -3.20 -0.35 -15.41
CA PRO A 321 -2.68 -1.67 -15.77
C PRO A 321 -3.66 -2.79 -15.47
N TYR A 322 -4.40 -2.68 -14.38
CA TYR A 322 -5.37 -3.69 -13.94
C TYR A 322 -6.66 -3.65 -14.75
N LEU A 323 -7.11 -2.46 -15.17
CA LEU A 323 -8.23 -2.32 -16.11
C LEU A 323 -7.87 -2.89 -17.49
N ALA A 324 -6.63 -2.71 -17.95
CA ALA A 324 -6.15 -3.31 -19.18
C ALA A 324 -6.09 -4.85 -19.06
N ALA A 325 -5.58 -5.36 -17.95
CA ALA A 325 -5.56 -6.80 -17.65
C ALA A 325 -6.94 -7.40 -17.57
N ALA A 326 -7.87 -6.72 -16.89
CA ALA A 326 -9.27 -7.15 -16.82
C ALA A 326 -9.89 -7.23 -18.22
N ARG A 327 -9.59 -6.27 -19.11
CA ARG A 327 -10.04 -6.30 -20.51
C ARG A 327 -9.48 -7.50 -21.27
N GLU A 328 -8.20 -7.79 -21.13
CA GLU A 328 -7.56 -8.98 -21.73
C GLU A 328 -8.28 -10.26 -21.28
N VAL A 329 -8.55 -10.39 -19.96
CA VAL A 329 -9.23 -11.56 -19.42
C VAL A 329 -10.67 -11.64 -19.92
N VAL A 330 -11.40 -10.53 -19.99
CA VAL A 330 -12.79 -10.50 -20.48
C VAL A 330 -12.88 -10.80 -21.99
N ASP A 331 -11.92 -10.35 -22.78
CA ASP A 331 -11.83 -10.65 -24.20
C ASP A 331 -11.62 -12.14 -24.46
N GLU A 332 -10.84 -12.82 -23.61
CA GLU A 332 -10.59 -14.27 -23.69
C GLU A 332 -11.70 -15.09 -23.02
N ARG A 333 -12.34 -14.57 -21.98
CA ARG A 333 -13.34 -15.21 -21.11
C ARG A 333 -14.53 -14.29 -20.86
N PRO A 334 -15.44 -14.16 -21.83
CA PRO A 334 -16.57 -13.23 -21.75
C PRO A 334 -17.52 -13.49 -20.59
N GLU A 335 -17.51 -14.70 -20.04
CA GLU A 335 -18.29 -15.11 -18.87
C GLU A 335 -17.78 -14.52 -17.55
N THR A 336 -16.64 -13.80 -17.55
CA THR A 336 -16.09 -13.20 -16.33
C THR A 336 -16.98 -12.07 -15.82
N ALA A 337 -17.54 -12.22 -14.62
CA ALA A 337 -18.32 -11.20 -13.92
C ALA A 337 -17.44 -10.30 -13.05
N VAL A 338 -16.40 -10.89 -12.44
CA VAL A 338 -15.53 -10.20 -11.50
C VAL A 338 -14.08 -10.53 -11.81
N PHE A 339 -13.26 -9.50 -11.97
CA PHE A 339 -11.81 -9.59 -11.99
C PHE A 339 -11.30 -9.09 -10.64
N CYS A 340 -10.76 -9.98 -9.80
CA CYS A 340 -10.37 -9.71 -8.44
C CYS A 340 -8.84 -9.73 -8.29
N TYR A 341 -8.27 -8.65 -7.73
CA TYR A 341 -6.82 -8.49 -7.53
C TYR A 341 -6.48 -7.79 -6.21
N GLY A 342 -5.21 -7.83 -5.78
CA GLY A 342 -4.65 -7.17 -4.60
C GLY A 342 -3.48 -6.26 -4.95
N HIS A 343 -2.31 -6.50 -4.35
CA HIS A 343 -0.99 -5.95 -4.66
C HIS A 343 -0.83 -4.44 -4.45
N THR A 344 -1.78 -3.62 -4.87
CA THR A 344 -1.64 -2.16 -4.77
C THR A 344 -1.99 -1.59 -3.40
N HIS A 345 -2.51 -2.41 -2.50
CA HIS A 345 -2.99 -2.03 -1.16
C HIS A 345 -4.09 -0.95 -1.18
N ARG A 346 -4.83 -0.81 -2.28
CA ARG A 346 -5.85 0.23 -2.47
C ARG A 346 -7.20 -0.39 -2.78
N PRO A 347 -8.06 -0.56 -1.77
CA PRO A 347 -9.38 -1.10 -2.02
C PRO A 347 -10.14 -0.22 -3.02
N GLY A 348 -10.85 -0.85 -3.95
CA GLY A 348 -11.61 -0.16 -4.98
C GLY A 348 -12.43 -1.11 -5.82
N VAL A 349 -13.45 -0.55 -6.45
CA VAL A 349 -14.28 -1.22 -7.45
C VAL A 349 -14.40 -0.31 -8.65
N ASP A 350 -14.00 -0.82 -9.80
CA ASP A 350 -14.20 -0.19 -11.10
C ASP A 350 -15.13 -1.09 -11.93
N GLU A 351 -15.84 -0.52 -12.89
CA GLU A 351 -16.69 -1.26 -13.82
C GLU A 351 -16.12 -1.17 -15.23
N LEU A 352 -16.03 -2.32 -15.89
CA LEU A 352 -15.53 -2.47 -17.24
C LEU A 352 -16.44 -3.39 -18.05
N ASP A 353 -17.23 -2.82 -18.97
CA ASP A 353 -18.03 -3.56 -19.94
C ASP A 353 -18.89 -4.69 -19.30
N GLY A 354 -19.54 -4.40 -18.15
CA GLY A 354 -20.35 -5.35 -17.40
C GLY A 354 -19.57 -6.40 -16.61
N THR A 355 -18.31 -6.07 -16.27
CA THR A 355 -17.45 -6.83 -15.35
C THR A 355 -16.98 -5.89 -14.25
N LEU A 356 -17.00 -6.31 -12.99
CA LEU A 356 -16.42 -5.56 -11.89
C LEU A 356 -14.93 -5.87 -11.75
N VAL A 357 -14.13 -4.83 -11.68
CA VAL A 357 -12.68 -4.91 -11.42
C VAL A 357 -12.45 -4.51 -9.95
N VAL A 358 -12.13 -5.50 -9.13
CA VAL A 358 -12.19 -5.40 -7.69
C VAL A 358 -10.79 -5.52 -7.08
N ASN A 359 -10.33 -4.48 -6.40
CA ASN A 359 -9.11 -4.56 -5.59
C ASN A 359 -9.46 -4.85 -4.13
N THR A 360 -8.93 -5.92 -3.56
CA THR A 360 -9.24 -6.37 -2.20
C THR A 360 -8.68 -5.47 -1.10
N GLY A 361 -7.77 -4.55 -1.43
CA GLY A 361 -7.14 -3.67 -0.46
C GLY A 361 -5.96 -4.32 0.25
N THR A 362 -5.82 -4.08 1.55
CA THR A 362 -4.77 -4.65 2.39
C THR A 362 -5.20 -4.65 3.86
N TRP A 363 -4.65 -5.57 4.64
CA TRP A 363 -4.81 -5.59 6.10
C TRP A 363 -3.70 -4.81 6.82
N LEU A 364 -2.67 -4.40 6.08
CA LEU A 364 -1.63 -3.55 6.63
C LEU A 364 -2.16 -2.16 6.99
N LYS A 365 -1.45 -1.51 7.89
CA LYS A 365 -1.65 -0.10 8.22
C LYS A 365 -1.49 0.77 6.98
N ARG A 366 -2.35 1.75 6.79
CA ARG A 366 -2.32 2.69 5.67
C ARG A 366 -1.93 4.08 6.15
N PHE A 367 -1.12 4.79 5.36
CA PHE A 367 -0.65 6.12 5.69
C PHE A 367 -1.22 7.18 4.76
N HIS A 368 -2.01 8.11 5.31
CA HIS A 368 -2.53 9.27 4.60
C HIS A 368 -1.61 10.46 4.76
N ARG A 369 -0.97 10.87 3.67
CA ARG A 369 -0.09 12.03 3.66
C ARG A 369 -0.90 13.32 3.79
N ARG A 370 -0.62 14.10 4.86
CA ARG A 370 -1.23 15.41 5.11
C ARG A 370 -0.18 16.51 5.05
N PRO A 371 -0.36 17.51 4.17
CA PRO A 371 0.51 18.67 4.15
C PRO A 371 0.33 19.48 5.44
N VAL A 372 1.42 20.03 5.97
CA VAL A 372 1.43 20.84 7.18
C VAL A 372 1.86 22.27 6.81
N ILE A 373 1.09 23.27 7.29
CA ILE A 373 1.34 24.70 7.05
C ILE A 373 1.65 24.95 5.56
N ALA A 374 0.71 24.57 4.68
CA ALA A 374 0.86 24.75 3.23
C ALA A 374 2.17 24.14 2.64
N GLY A 375 2.70 23.08 3.25
CA GLY A 375 3.92 22.40 2.79
C GLY A 375 5.24 22.97 3.33
N LEU A 376 5.18 23.95 4.24
CA LEU A 376 6.37 24.52 4.86
C LEU A 376 7.06 23.61 5.88
N LEU A 377 6.34 22.63 6.42
CA LEU A 377 6.87 21.60 7.29
C LEU A 377 6.76 20.23 6.60
N PRO A 378 7.55 19.24 7.03
CA PRO A 378 7.39 17.88 6.54
C PRO A 378 5.93 17.42 6.69
N PRO A 379 5.36 16.73 5.69
CA PRO A 379 3.98 16.26 5.78
C PRO A 379 3.85 15.24 6.91
N ILE A 380 2.69 15.14 7.52
CA ILE A 380 2.40 14.11 8.51
C ILE A 380 1.72 12.94 7.80
N PHE A 381 2.18 11.75 8.11
CA PHE A 381 1.59 10.51 7.65
C PHE A 381 0.66 9.96 8.74
N HIS A 382 -0.62 10.15 8.53
CA HIS A 382 -1.66 9.74 9.47
C HIS A 382 -1.97 8.25 9.28
N PRO A 383 -1.73 7.41 10.28
CA PRO A 383 -2.00 5.98 10.18
C PRO A 383 -3.50 5.69 10.31
N THR A 384 -3.99 4.74 9.53
CA THR A 384 -5.36 4.20 9.63
C THR A 384 -5.34 2.71 9.31
N PHE A 385 -6.36 1.98 9.74
CA PHE A 385 -6.65 0.65 9.23
C PHE A 385 -7.88 0.69 8.33
N GLY A 386 -7.87 -0.14 7.30
CA GLY A 386 -9.03 -0.39 6.44
C GLY A 386 -9.05 -1.88 6.16
N LEU A 387 -9.28 -2.69 7.24
CA LEU A 387 -9.31 -4.14 7.15
C LEU A 387 -10.54 -4.54 6.34
N SER A 388 -10.33 -4.87 5.08
CA SER A 388 -11.43 -5.17 4.16
C SER A 388 -11.49 -6.66 3.83
N VAL A 389 -12.71 -7.15 3.75
CA VAL A 389 -13.05 -8.46 3.22
C VAL A 389 -14.00 -8.23 2.05
N VAL A 390 -13.71 -8.82 0.91
CA VAL A 390 -14.62 -8.81 -0.24
C VAL A 390 -15.43 -10.08 -0.20
N ARG A 391 -16.77 -9.97 -0.17
CA ARG A 391 -17.70 -11.07 -0.28
C ARG A 391 -18.29 -11.07 -1.68
N ILE A 392 -18.19 -12.18 -2.38
CA ILE A 392 -18.76 -12.36 -3.73
C ILE A 392 -19.72 -13.53 -3.69
N GLY A 393 -20.93 -13.33 -4.21
CA GLY A 393 -21.95 -14.37 -4.25
C GLY A 393 -23.04 -14.02 -5.25
N VAL A 394 -24.15 -14.75 -5.20
CA VAL A 394 -25.33 -14.54 -6.05
C VAL A 394 -26.51 -14.06 -5.20
N ASP A 395 -27.20 -13.06 -5.69
CA ASP A 395 -28.49 -12.60 -5.13
C ASP A 395 -29.47 -12.42 -6.27
N SER A 396 -30.57 -13.20 -6.26
CA SER A 396 -31.63 -13.14 -7.27
C SER A 396 -31.14 -13.31 -8.72
N ALA A 397 -30.14 -14.18 -8.91
CA ALA A 397 -29.40 -14.49 -10.14
C ALA A 397 -28.25 -13.51 -10.50
N ASP A 398 -28.23 -12.33 -9.97
CA ASP A 398 -27.16 -11.36 -10.20
C ASP A 398 -25.92 -11.65 -9.34
N VAL A 399 -24.72 -11.37 -9.89
CA VAL A 399 -23.47 -11.46 -9.13
C VAL A 399 -23.32 -10.21 -8.27
N VAL A 400 -23.13 -10.41 -6.99
CA VAL A 400 -23.02 -9.33 -5.99
C VAL A 400 -21.65 -9.35 -5.36
N VAL A 401 -21.02 -8.18 -5.33
CA VAL A 401 -19.76 -7.92 -4.62
C VAL A 401 -20.02 -6.97 -3.47
N GLU A 402 -19.71 -7.41 -2.27
CA GLU A 402 -19.87 -6.63 -1.05
C GLU A 402 -18.51 -6.38 -0.39
N TYR A 403 -18.24 -5.13 0.01
CA TYR A 403 -17.10 -4.77 0.82
C TYR A 403 -17.50 -4.70 2.29
N GLU A 404 -17.00 -5.62 3.07
CA GLU A 404 -17.09 -5.59 4.51
C GLU A 404 -15.83 -4.95 5.10
N THR A 405 -15.99 -3.95 5.96
CA THR A 405 -14.88 -3.37 6.72
C THR A 405 -14.95 -3.84 8.17
N ILE A 406 -13.88 -4.50 8.61
CA ILE A 406 -13.73 -4.92 10.00
C ILE A 406 -13.23 -3.72 10.81
N GLU A 407 -13.98 -3.37 11.87
CA GLU A 407 -13.65 -2.25 12.74
C GLU A 407 -12.38 -2.50 13.54
N LYS A 408 -11.47 -1.53 13.50
CA LYS A 408 -10.27 -1.49 14.33
C LYS A 408 -10.07 -0.10 14.91
N PRO A 409 -9.65 0.02 16.20
CA PRO A 409 -9.36 1.31 16.80
C PRO A 409 -8.35 2.13 16.01
N ASP A 410 -8.62 3.45 15.88
CA ASP A 410 -7.73 4.38 15.18
C ASP A 410 -6.33 4.40 15.81
N PRO A 411 -5.27 3.95 15.12
CA PRO A 411 -3.91 3.88 15.63
C PRO A 411 -3.30 5.27 15.84
N ALA A 412 -3.83 6.30 15.21
CA ALA A 412 -3.32 7.69 15.30
C ALA A 412 -3.27 8.22 16.74
N LYS A 413 -4.18 7.75 17.61
CA LYS A 413 -4.17 8.16 19.04
C LYS A 413 -2.96 7.64 19.80
N ALA A 414 -2.43 6.47 19.43
CA ALA A 414 -1.28 5.86 20.08
C ALA A 414 0.05 6.28 19.41
N GLU A 415 0.08 6.36 18.10
CA GLU A 415 1.30 6.48 17.32
C GLU A 415 1.73 7.92 17.02
N LEU A 416 0.76 8.84 16.81
CA LEU A 416 1.10 10.23 16.55
C LEU A 416 1.55 10.97 17.81
N THR A 417 2.61 11.76 17.70
CA THR A 417 3.03 12.69 18.75
C THR A 417 1.95 13.75 18.98
N LEU A 418 1.99 14.42 20.14
CA LEU A 418 1.07 15.53 20.41
C LEU A 418 1.15 16.63 19.34
N THR A 419 2.37 16.92 18.85
CA THR A 419 2.60 17.90 17.79
C THR A 419 1.93 17.47 16.48
N GLU A 420 2.11 16.21 16.07
CA GLU A 420 1.46 15.68 14.87
C GLU A 420 -0.06 15.76 14.96
N ARG A 421 -0.63 15.38 16.10
CA ARG A 421 -2.08 15.45 16.34
C ARG A 421 -2.63 16.87 16.27
N LEU A 422 -1.92 17.84 16.86
CA LEU A 422 -2.33 19.26 16.82
C LEU A 422 -2.24 19.85 15.41
N LEU A 423 -1.29 19.39 14.58
CA LEU A 423 -1.09 19.87 13.22
C LEU A 423 -1.99 19.17 12.18
N THR A 424 -2.63 18.07 12.54
CA THR A 424 -3.50 17.26 11.65
C THR A 424 -4.96 17.26 12.07
N VAL A 425 -5.48 18.40 12.49
CA VAL A 425 -6.91 18.53 12.86
C VAL A 425 -7.78 18.21 11.62
N GLY A 426 -8.75 17.31 11.79
CA GLY A 426 -9.74 16.93 10.79
C GLY A 426 -9.76 15.41 10.48
N ARG A 427 -10.89 14.98 9.89
CA ARG A 427 -11.14 13.56 9.56
C ARG A 427 -10.25 13.12 8.39
N VAL A 428 -9.68 11.92 8.47
CA VAL A 428 -9.02 11.27 7.33
C VAL A 428 -10.12 10.64 6.50
N PRO A 429 -10.23 10.93 5.20
CA PRO A 429 -11.18 10.23 4.36
C PRO A 429 -10.74 8.77 4.23
N ASN A 430 -11.66 7.84 4.51
CA ASN A 430 -11.51 6.47 4.03
C ASN A 430 -11.72 6.45 2.52
N PRO A 431 -11.17 5.48 1.77
CA PRO A 431 -11.55 5.29 0.37
C PRO A 431 -13.06 5.15 0.29
N ASP A 432 -13.65 5.85 -0.66
CA ASP A 432 -15.07 5.74 -0.97
C ASP A 432 -15.25 4.49 -1.85
N VAL A 433 -15.31 3.32 -1.21
CA VAL A 433 -15.56 2.05 -1.90
C VAL A 433 -17.05 1.74 -1.72
N PRO A 434 -17.78 1.43 -2.78
CA PRO A 434 -19.17 1.01 -2.68
C PRO A 434 -19.31 -0.20 -1.75
N GLU A 435 -20.18 -0.13 -0.76
CA GLU A 435 -20.45 -1.27 0.14
C GLU A 435 -21.01 -2.46 -0.64
N ARG A 436 -21.75 -2.20 -1.73
CA ARG A 436 -22.34 -3.21 -2.58
C ARG A 436 -22.31 -2.79 -4.04
N SER A 437 -21.86 -3.69 -4.92
CA SER A 437 -21.87 -3.57 -6.37
C SER A 437 -22.52 -4.81 -6.99
N VAL A 438 -23.22 -4.65 -8.09
CA VAL A 438 -24.03 -5.72 -8.71
C VAL A 438 -23.70 -5.82 -10.19
N VAL A 439 -23.53 -7.05 -10.67
CA VAL A 439 -23.38 -7.37 -12.09
C VAL A 439 -24.58 -8.25 -12.50
N PRO A 440 -25.35 -7.88 -13.53
CA PRO A 440 -26.45 -8.69 -14.03
C PRO A 440 -26.00 -10.10 -14.45
N ALA A 441 -26.87 -11.09 -14.24
CA ALA A 441 -26.64 -12.48 -14.64
C ALA A 441 -26.34 -12.59 -16.14
N GLU A 442 -27.16 -11.94 -16.97
CA GLU A 442 -26.94 -11.85 -18.41
C GLU A 442 -26.20 -10.56 -18.77
N ARG A 443 -25.17 -10.69 -19.60
CA ARG A 443 -24.50 -9.51 -20.17
C ARG A 443 -25.50 -8.83 -21.12
N GLU A 444 -25.82 -7.55 -20.90
CA GLU A 444 -26.61 -6.79 -21.87
C GLU A 444 -25.90 -6.89 -23.23
N ALA A 445 -26.56 -7.52 -24.18
CA ALA A 445 -26.08 -7.57 -25.56
C ALA A 445 -25.96 -6.11 -26.05
N ASP A 446 -24.77 -5.66 -26.33
CA ASP A 446 -24.50 -4.30 -26.80
C ASP A 446 -25.37 -3.99 -28.02
N GLY A 447 -26.42 -3.19 -27.81
CA GLY A 447 -27.44 -2.83 -28.80
C GLY A 447 -26.94 -1.82 -29.83
N SER A 448 -25.72 -1.95 -30.31
CA SER A 448 -25.14 -1.11 -31.37
C SER A 448 -24.84 -1.88 -32.64
N ALA A 449 -25.86 -2.49 -33.19
CA ALA A 449 -25.87 -2.86 -34.61
C ALA A 449 -27.13 -2.29 -35.25
N GLY A 450 -27.06 -1.07 -35.81
CA GLY A 450 -28.14 -0.57 -36.64
C GLY A 450 -28.33 0.93 -36.58
N GLU A 451 -27.58 1.70 -37.32
CA GLU A 451 -28.01 2.49 -38.50
C GLU A 451 -26.90 3.43 -38.97
#